data_574973209c448da800dce163b593de3f
#
_entry.id   574973209c448da800dce163b593de3f
#
_cell.length_a   1.000
_cell.length_b   1.000
_cell.length_c   1.000
_cell.angle_alpha   90.00
_cell.angle_beta   90.00
_cell.angle_gamma   90.00
#
_symmetry.space_group_name_H-M   'P 1'
#
loop_
_entity.id
_entity.type
_entity.pdbx_description
1 polymer ?
#
loop_
_entity_poly.entity_id
_entity_poly.type
_entity_poly.pdbx_seq_one_letter_code
_entity_poly.pdbx_strand_id
1 'polypeptide(L)'
;MTGVREVIIIGGGLAGLSAALYLGRSRRDTLLIHSGRSMAKWEAEVQNYLGFPDGIAGADLLDRGTEQAVRFKVEVAEDEVQSVMIKGETFHIQGRQCSYDAKRVLIATGLTHLPPDVPGVKECVGKSLFFCKDCDAYRLQGQRLVIIGRNNEAVDYALGMLLFTSRVTLALNGKEASWDQDHAGWLEEYQIPVRQDAILALEHEEGRLRTLTFARGESAQMDAIFTTRGDVPHSALAVGVGALLDAEGQIIVDERLRTSVPGLYAAGCVTPANCQMIIAAGQGAIAAQAINRDLFEESLRRHTLPRSENRSSSARGAPDDGETRFS
;
A
#
# COMPACT_ATOMS: atom_id res chain seq x y z
N MET A 1 26.31 -16.80 10.30
CA MET A 1 25.00 -17.36 10.65
C MET A 1 24.20 -16.22 11.27
N THR A 2 23.31 -15.67 10.54
CA THR A 2 22.37 -14.65 11.05
C THR A 2 21.39 -15.37 11.99
N GLY A 3 21.33 -14.93 13.26
CA GLY A 3 20.39 -15.46 14.23
C GLY A 3 18.94 -15.26 13.79
N VAL A 4 17.99 -15.90 14.49
CA VAL A 4 16.55 -15.70 14.26
C VAL A 4 16.19 -14.26 14.64
N ARG A 5 15.69 -13.47 13.68
CA ARG A 5 15.19 -12.11 13.88
C ARG A 5 13.91 -12.12 14.72
N GLU A 6 13.65 -11.05 15.46
CA GLU A 6 12.33 -10.92 16.10
C GLU A 6 11.25 -10.70 15.04
N VAL A 7 11.51 -9.82 14.05
CA VAL A 7 10.55 -9.47 12.99
C VAL A 7 11.22 -9.36 11.63
N ILE A 8 10.61 -9.94 10.62
CA ILE A 8 10.92 -9.65 9.22
C ILE A 8 9.70 -9.04 8.56
N ILE A 9 9.91 -7.89 7.90
CA ILE A 9 8.92 -7.19 7.08
C ILE A 9 9.24 -7.47 5.62
N ILE A 10 8.26 -7.93 4.85
CA ILE A 10 8.40 -8.23 3.42
C ILE A 10 7.61 -7.18 2.63
N GLY A 11 8.32 -6.25 2.02
CA GLY A 11 7.77 -5.13 1.25
C GLY A 11 8.18 -3.76 1.78
N GLY A 12 8.84 -2.96 0.94
CA GLY A 12 9.34 -1.61 1.25
C GLY A 12 8.41 -0.49 0.78
N GLY A 13 7.09 -0.75 0.74
CA GLY A 13 6.08 0.29 0.54
C GLY A 13 5.76 1.03 1.84
N LEU A 14 4.78 1.97 1.80
CA LEU A 14 4.44 2.81 2.96
C LEU A 14 4.01 1.99 4.19
N ALA A 15 3.32 0.85 4.00
CA ALA A 15 2.95 -0.05 5.09
C ALA A 15 4.18 -0.65 5.77
N GLY A 16 5.10 -1.22 4.97
CA GLY A 16 6.33 -1.83 5.50
C GLY A 16 7.24 -0.83 6.17
N LEU A 17 7.45 0.35 5.57
CA LEU A 17 8.29 1.41 6.14
C LEU A 17 7.72 1.98 7.43
N SER A 18 6.41 2.20 7.48
CA SER A 18 5.73 2.63 8.71
C SER A 18 5.87 1.59 9.82
N ALA A 19 5.66 0.30 9.50
CA ALA A 19 5.87 -0.78 10.46
C ALA A 19 7.33 -0.85 10.94
N ALA A 20 8.28 -0.72 10.03
CA ALA A 20 9.72 -0.70 10.34
C ALA A 20 10.07 0.42 11.31
N LEU A 21 9.57 1.63 11.06
CA LEU A 21 9.76 2.77 11.94
C LEU A 21 9.26 2.49 13.38
N TYR A 22 8.03 1.98 13.52
CA TYR A 22 7.44 1.70 14.84
C TYR A 22 8.16 0.56 15.58
N LEU A 23 8.53 -0.51 14.88
CA LEU A 23 9.28 -1.64 15.47
C LEU A 23 10.70 -1.23 15.86
N GLY A 24 11.40 -0.46 15.02
CA GLY A 24 12.71 0.08 15.36
C GLY A 24 12.67 0.98 16.61
N ARG A 25 11.67 1.88 16.71
CA ARG A 25 11.44 2.71 17.89
C ARG A 25 11.11 1.88 19.15
N SER A 26 10.49 0.72 18.97
CA SER A 26 10.23 -0.25 20.04
C SER A 26 11.46 -1.13 20.36
N ARG A 27 12.60 -0.87 19.72
CA ARG A 27 13.88 -1.58 19.88
C ARG A 27 13.78 -3.07 19.54
N ARG A 28 12.91 -3.44 18.58
CA ARG A 28 12.80 -4.81 18.07
C ARG A 28 13.88 -5.07 17.02
N ASP A 29 14.49 -6.25 17.07
CA ASP A 29 15.39 -6.71 16.02
C ASP A 29 14.60 -6.95 14.74
N THR A 30 14.65 -5.96 13.84
CA THR A 30 13.79 -5.88 12.66
C THR A 30 14.62 -5.79 11.39
N LEU A 31 14.29 -6.65 10.43
CA LEU A 31 14.79 -6.61 9.05
C LEU A 31 13.62 -6.30 8.11
N LEU A 32 13.79 -5.29 7.26
CA LEU A 32 12.88 -5.02 6.14
C LEU A 32 13.52 -5.51 4.85
N ILE A 33 12.82 -6.37 4.11
CA ILE A 33 13.26 -6.90 2.81
C ILE A 33 12.36 -6.33 1.72
N HIS A 34 12.96 -5.78 0.66
CA HIS A 34 12.21 -5.24 -0.49
C HIS A 34 12.89 -5.55 -1.82
N SER A 35 12.11 -5.70 -2.88
CA SER A 35 12.58 -5.95 -4.24
C SER A 35 12.89 -4.67 -5.04
N GLY A 36 12.87 -3.50 -4.42
CA GLY A 36 13.01 -2.20 -5.10
C GLY A 36 11.76 -1.75 -5.87
N ARG A 37 10.78 -2.64 -6.06
CA ARG A 37 9.55 -2.39 -6.80
C ARG A 37 8.44 -1.96 -5.85
N SER A 38 8.03 -0.70 -5.92
CA SER A 38 6.87 -0.18 -5.20
C SER A 38 6.05 0.67 -6.15
N MET A 39 4.72 0.49 -6.15
CA MET A 39 3.82 1.31 -6.95
C MET A 39 3.87 2.79 -6.57
N ALA A 40 4.19 3.11 -5.32
CA ALA A 40 4.37 4.49 -4.90
C ALA A 40 5.39 5.25 -5.76
N LYS A 41 6.39 4.56 -6.33
CA LYS A 41 7.37 5.18 -7.25
C LYS A 41 6.77 5.67 -8.58
N TRP A 42 5.57 5.19 -8.95
CA TRP A 42 4.90 5.62 -10.17
C TRP A 42 4.24 6.99 -10.03
N GLU A 43 3.98 7.41 -8.79
CA GLU A 43 3.35 8.69 -8.50
C GLU A 43 4.39 9.80 -8.48
N ALA A 44 4.36 10.62 -9.53
CA ALA A 44 5.27 11.76 -9.64
C ALA A 44 4.97 12.86 -8.61
N GLU A 45 3.69 12.95 -8.20
CA GLU A 45 3.21 13.99 -7.28
C GLU A 45 2.04 13.47 -6.43
N VAL A 46 2.32 13.15 -5.19
CA VAL A 46 1.36 12.70 -4.18
C VAL A 46 0.88 13.93 -3.40
N GLN A 47 -0.36 14.37 -3.65
CA GLN A 47 -0.94 15.58 -3.02
C GLN A 47 -1.83 15.26 -1.81
N ASN A 48 -2.24 14.00 -1.65
CA ASN A 48 -3.16 13.55 -0.61
C ASN A 48 -2.47 12.88 0.59
N TYR A 49 -1.15 13.07 0.74
CA TYR A 49 -0.42 12.60 1.92
C TYR A 49 -0.22 13.76 2.91
N LEU A 50 -0.85 13.63 4.07
CA LEU A 50 -0.83 14.67 5.10
C LEU A 50 0.60 15.06 5.50
N GLY A 51 0.87 16.39 5.57
CA GLY A 51 2.17 16.94 5.94
C GLY A 51 2.99 17.46 4.75
N PHE A 52 2.51 17.30 3.52
CA PHE A 52 3.16 17.79 2.30
C PHE A 52 2.20 18.70 1.51
N PRO A 53 2.06 19.98 1.90
CA PRO A 53 1.09 20.90 1.28
C PRO A 53 1.34 21.13 -0.22
N ASP A 54 2.59 21.04 -0.65
CA ASP A 54 2.98 21.19 -2.06
C ASP A 54 3.10 19.84 -2.79
N GLY A 55 2.62 18.74 -2.16
CA GLY A 55 2.82 17.40 -2.65
C GLY A 55 4.25 16.88 -2.42
N ILE A 56 4.47 15.61 -2.77
CA ILE A 56 5.77 14.94 -2.72
C ILE A 56 5.80 13.84 -3.78
N ALA A 57 6.94 13.63 -4.44
CA ALA A 57 7.11 12.44 -5.27
C ALA A 57 7.05 11.18 -4.41
N GLY A 58 6.34 10.16 -4.90
CA GLY A 58 6.22 8.90 -4.15
C GLY A 58 7.57 8.22 -3.90
N ALA A 59 8.55 8.37 -4.80
CA ALA A 59 9.92 7.92 -4.61
C ALA A 59 10.58 8.62 -3.41
N ASP A 60 10.48 9.97 -3.33
CA ASP A 60 11.05 10.75 -2.24
C ASP A 60 10.40 10.42 -0.89
N LEU A 61 9.09 10.13 -0.90
CA LEU A 61 8.37 9.71 0.31
C LEU A 61 8.89 8.36 0.83
N LEU A 62 9.17 7.40 -0.08
CA LEU A 62 9.77 6.12 0.29
C LEU A 62 11.20 6.27 0.81
N ASP A 63 12.01 7.12 0.19
CA ASP A 63 13.40 7.37 0.61
C ASP A 63 13.43 7.99 2.01
N ARG A 64 12.58 8.99 2.29
CA ARG A 64 12.43 9.59 3.62
C ARG A 64 11.95 8.57 4.67
N GLY A 65 11.00 7.70 4.30
CA GLY A 65 10.54 6.61 5.18
C GLY A 65 11.64 5.61 5.50
N THR A 66 12.47 5.27 4.51
CA THR A 66 13.64 4.39 4.66
C THR A 66 14.66 5.03 5.59
N GLU A 67 15.01 6.30 5.38
CA GLU A 67 15.92 7.05 6.25
C GLU A 67 15.43 7.06 7.70
N GLN A 68 14.14 7.30 7.93
CA GLN A 68 13.55 7.26 9.27
C GLN A 68 13.70 5.88 9.93
N ALA A 69 13.43 4.78 9.21
CA ALA A 69 13.53 3.43 9.76
C ALA A 69 14.98 3.09 10.14
N VAL A 70 15.93 3.39 9.28
CA VAL A 70 17.37 3.14 9.48
C VAL A 70 17.92 3.90 10.71
N ARG A 71 17.46 5.12 10.98
CA ARG A 71 17.81 5.89 12.19
C ARG A 71 17.49 5.14 13.49
N PHE A 72 16.49 4.27 13.47
CA PHE A 72 16.12 3.42 14.62
C PHE A 72 16.68 1.99 14.51
N LYS A 73 17.76 1.81 13.76
CA LYS A 73 18.53 0.56 13.64
C LYS A 73 17.75 -0.59 12.97
N VAL A 74 16.75 -0.28 12.17
CA VAL A 74 16.14 -1.26 11.28
C VAL A 74 17.13 -1.54 10.15
N GLU A 75 17.40 -2.82 9.94
CA GLU A 75 18.19 -3.27 8.79
C GLU A 75 17.29 -3.35 7.56
N VAL A 76 17.78 -2.84 6.43
CA VAL A 76 17.04 -2.85 5.15
C VAL A 76 17.87 -3.63 4.14
N ALA A 77 17.26 -4.64 3.54
CA ALA A 77 17.90 -5.48 2.53
C ALA A 77 17.11 -5.42 1.20
N GLU A 78 17.82 -5.23 0.11
CA GLU A 78 17.25 -5.39 -1.22
C GLU A 78 17.38 -6.85 -1.65
N ASP A 79 16.25 -7.57 -1.61
CA ASP A 79 16.13 -8.97 -2.05
C ASP A 79 14.69 -9.25 -2.48
N GLU A 80 14.49 -10.25 -3.32
CA GLU A 80 13.17 -10.71 -3.75
C GLU A 80 12.82 -11.98 -3.00
N VAL A 81 11.90 -11.88 -2.04
CA VAL A 81 11.41 -13.03 -1.29
C VAL A 81 10.59 -13.93 -2.20
N GLN A 82 10.98 -15.19 -2.29
CA GLN A 82 10.36 -16.21 -3.15
C GLN A 82 9.40 -17.13 -2.40
N SER A 83 9.68 -17.40 -1.12
CA SER A 83 8.80 -18.21 -0.29
C SER A 83 8.93 -17.91 1.20
N VAL A 84 7.87 -18.18 1.93
CA VAL A 84 7.82 -18.20 3.38
C VAL A 84 7.34 -19.57 3.81
N MET A 85 7.99 -20.17 4.81
CA MET A 85 7.65 -21.48 5.34
C MET A 85 7.62 -21.43 6.86
N ILE A 86 6.73 -22.20 7.48
CA ILE A 86 6.69 -22.35 8.95
C ILE A 86 7.71 -23.42 9.34
N LYS A 87 8.58 -23.10 10.31
CA LYS A 87 9.60 -24.00 10.86
C LYS A 87 9.51 -24.00 12.39
N GLY A 88 8.70 -24.90 12.92
CA GLY A 88 8.41 -24.93 14.35
C GLY A 88 7.69 -23.64 14.81
N GLU A 89 8.30 -22.88 15.72
CA GLU A 89 7.77 -21.61 16.22
C GLU A 89 8.26 -20.38 15.43
N THR A 90 9.00 -20.58 14.35
CA THR A 90 9.59 -19.52 13.52
C THR A 90 9.16 -19.66 12.06
N PHE A 91 9.43 -18.61 11.30
CA PHE A 91 9.28 -18.60 9.84
C PHE A 91 10.66 -18.65 9.20
N HIS A 92 10.79 -19.46 8.17
CA HIS A 92 11.92 -19.46 7.25
C HIS A 92 11.53 -18.70 5.98
N ILE A 93 12.29 -17.67 5.65
CA ILE A 93 12.06 -16.79 4.51
C ILE A 93 13.19 -17.03 3.50
N GLN A 94 12.82 -17.50 2.32
CA GLN A 94 13.77 -17.71 1.22
C GLN A 94 13.71 -16.50 0.28
N GLY A 95 14.75 -15.71 0.29
CA GLY A 95 15.00 -14.68 -0.72
C GLY A 95 15.73 -15.26 -1.93
N ARG A 96 15.87 -14.46 -2.96
CA ARG A 96 16.63 -14.82 -4.17
C ARG A 96 18.12 -14.91 -3.90
N GLN A 97 18.62 -14.06 -3.02
CA GLN A 97 20.05 -13.95 -2.68
C GLN A 97 20.36 -14.65 -1.36
N CYS A 98 19.52 -14.49 -0.36
CA CYS A 98 19.75 -14.96 0.99
C CYS A 98 18.51 -15.66 1.57
N SER A 99 18.72 -16.42 2.64
CA SER A 99 17.63 -16.93 3.48
C SER A 99 17.71 -16.36 4.89
N TYR A 100 16.56 -16.25 5.54
CA TYR A 100 16.39 -15.58 6.82
C TYR A 100 15.41 -16.37 7.69
N ASP A 101 15.57 -16.28 9.02
CA ASP A 101 14.62 -16.85 9.97
C ASP A 101 14.06 -15.73 10.88
N ALA A 102 12.77 -15.79 11.20
CA ALA A 102 12.10 -14.79 12.05
C ALA A 102 11.04 -15.42 12.97
N LYS A 103 10.80 -14.78 14.13
CA LYS A 103 9.69 -15.15 15.03
C LYS A 103 8.35 -14.64 14.51
N ARG A 104 8.34 -13.48 13.89
CA ARG A 104 7.14 -12.82 13.31
C ARG A 104 7.43 -12.31 11.91
N VAL A 105 6.42 -12.38 11.06
CA VAL A 105 6.50 -11.88 9.68
C VAL A 105 5.36 -10.93 9.39
N LEU A 106 5.66 -9.79 8.78
CA LEU A 106 4.67 -8.87 8.21
C LEU A 106 4.76 -8.91 6.68
N ILE A 107 3.67 -9.31 6.04
CA ILE A 107 3.50 -9.20 4.59
C ILE A 107 2.99 -7.80 4.25
N ALA A 108 3.80 -7.01 3.56
CA ALA A 108 3.49 -5.64 3.12
C ALA A 108 3.78 -5.48 1.62
N THR A 109 3.48 -6.52 0.85
CA THR A 109 3.84 -6.68 -0.57
C THR A 109 2.97 -5.87 -1.52
N GLY A 110 1.82 -5.36 -1.04
CA GLY A 110 0.91 -4.53 -1.81
C GLY A 110 0.20 -5.26 -2.94
N LEU A 111 -0.11 -4.51 -4.00
CA LEU A 111 -0.79 -5.01 -5.20
C LEU A 111 -0.20 -4.37 -6.46
N THR A 112 -0.66 -4.79 -7.63
CA THR A 112 -0.40 -4.13 -8.92
C THR A 112 -1.72 -3.80 -9.59
N HIS A 113 -1.93 -2.53 -9.96
CA HIS A 113 -3.05 -2.12 -10.81
C HIS A 113 -2.87 -2.63 -12.23
N LEU A 114 -3.96 -3.09 -12.83
CA LEU A 114 -3.96 -3.58 -14.22
C LEU A 114 -4.30 -2.42 -15.17
N PRO A 115 -3.36 -1.98 -16.02
CA PRO A 115 -3.68 -1.02 -17.06
C PRO A 115 -4.68 -1.62 -18.06
N PRO A 116 -5.49 -0.80 -18.72
CA PRO A 116 -6.40 -1.29 -19.76
C PRO A 116 -5.60 -1.87 -20.93
N ASP A 117 -6.28 -2.75 -21.68
CA ASP A 117 -5.68 -3.42 -22.84
C ASP A 117 -5.75 -2.50 -24.07
N VAL A 118 -4.89 -1.48 -24.05
CA VAL A 118 -4.77 -0.45 -25.10
C VAL A 118 -3.29 -0.31 -25.46
N PRO A 119 -2.93 -0.44 -26.74
CA PRO A 119 -1.53 -0.28 -27.16
C PRO A 119 -0.97 1.08 -26.76
N GLY A 120 0.25 1.11 -26.19
CA GLY A 120 0.94 2.35 -25.80
C GLY A 120 0.49 2.97 -24.48
N VAL A 121 -0.52 2.42 -23.79
CA VAL A 121 -1.10 3.02 -22.59
C VAL A 121 -0.15 3.04 -21.38
N LYS A 122 0.83 2.14 -21.34
CA LYS A 122 1.76 2.01 -20.19
C LYS A 122 2.64 3.24 -19.99
N GLU A 123 2.97 3.95 -21.07
CA GLU A 123 3.75 5.19 -21.04
C GLU A 123 2.98 6.35 -20.37
N CYS A 124 1.65 6.20 -20.29
CA CYS A 124 0.74 7.18 -19.68
C CYS A 124 0.56 6.99 -18.16
N VAL A 125 1.03 5.88 -17.58
CA VAL A 125 0.86 5.58 -16.14
C VAL A 125 1.44 6.70 -15.27
N GLY A 126 0.63 7.19 -14.31
CA GLY A 126 0.99 8.27 -13.39
C GLY A 126 1.06 9.67 -14.03
N LYS A 127 0.81 9.79 -15.35
CA LYS A 127 0.84 11.07 -16.09
C LYS A 127 -0.54 11.44 -16.67
N SER A 128 -1.20 10.49 -17.32
CA SER A 128 -2.56 10.63 -17.88
C SER A 128 -3.35 9.32 -17.85
N LEU A 129 -2.79 8.23 -17.32
CA LEU A 129 -3.51 7.03 -16.92
C LEU A 129 -3.46 6.90 -15.40
N PHE A 130 -4.62 6.86 -14.78
CA PHE A 130 -4.83 6.82 -13.36
C PHE A 130 -5.73 5.65 -12.94
N PHE A 131 -5.56 5.20 -11.69
CA PHE A 131 -6.30 4.08 -11.11
C PHE A 131 -7.18 4.50 -9.94
N CYS A 132 -6.96 5.70 -9.41
CA CYS A 132 -7.61 6.18 -8.20
C CYS A 132 -8.26 7.55 -8.43
N LYS A 133 -9.58 7.59 -8.39
CA LYS A 133 -10.37 8.82 -8.49
C LYS A 133 -10.01 9.81 -7.36
N ASP A 134 -9.95 9.33 -6.12
CA ASP A 134 -9.73 10.18 -4.95
C ASP A 134 -8.28 10.71 -4.86
N CYS A 135 -7.36 10.13 -5.64
CA CYS A 135 -5.98 10.60 -5.72
C CYS A 135 -5.80 11.71 -6.75
N ASP A 136 -6.43 11.56 -7.93
CA ASP A 136 -6.01 12.27 -9.14
C ASP A 136 -7.09 13.19 -9.73
N ALA A 137 -8.38 12.96 -9.44
CA ALA A 137 -9.45 13.70 -10.08
C ALA A 137 -9.40 15.21 -9.83
N TYR A 138 -8.94 15.64 -8.64
CA TYR A 138 -8.86 17.07 -8.28
C TYR A 138 -7.99 17.87 -9.25
N ARG A 139 -6.87 17.30 -9.71
CA ARG A 139 -5.94 17.99 -10.66
C ARG A 139 -6.40 17.96 -12.11
N LEU A 140 -7.51 17.26 -12.41
CA LEU A 140 -8.04 17.10 -13.76
C LEU A 140 -9.33 17.90 -14.00
N GLN A 141 -9.56 18.95 -13.22
CA GLN A 141 -10.73 19.80 -13.33
C GLN A 141 -10.89 20.39 -14.75
N GLY A 142 -12.10 20.29 -15.31
CA GLY A 142 -12.44 20.79 -16.63
C GLY A 142 -11.83 20.01 -17.80
N GLN A 143 -11.04 18.96 -17.57
CA GLN A 143 -10.42 18.15 -18.59
C GLN A 143 -11.38 17.11 -19.17
N ARG A 144 -11.05 16.56 -20.35
CA ARG A 144 -11.79 15.50 -21.03
C ARG A 144 -11.32 14.14 -20.53
N LEU A 145 -12.17 13.48 -19.78
CA LEU A 145 -11.85 12.21 -19.11
C LEU A 145 -12.53 11.04 -19.81
N VAL A 146 -11.82 9.93 -19.93
CA VAL A 146 -12.39 8.65 -20.32
C VAL A 146 -12.19 7.65 -19.19
N ILE A 147 -13.30 7.00 -18.79
CA ILE A 147 -13.27 5.89 -17.83
C ILE A 147 -13.33 4.60 -18.66
N ILE A 148 -12.34 3.74 -18.52
CA ILE A 148 -12.32 2.44 -19.21
C ILE A 148 -12.72 1.35 -18.20
N GLY A 149 -13.95 0.84 -18.37
CA GLY A 149 -14.52 -0.17 -17.49
C GLY A 149 -15.90 -0.59 -17.97
N ARG A 150 -16.51 -1.60 -17.31
CA ARG A 150 -17.78 -2.18 -17.79
C ARG A 150 -18.77 -2.60 -16.69
N ASN A 151 -18.39 -2.46 -15.44
CA ASN A 151 -19.17 -2.86 -14.25
C ASN A 151 -19.72 -1.63 -13.52
N ASN A 152 -20.45 -1.87 -12.43
CA ASN A 152 -21.01 -0.81 -11.58
C ASN A 152 -19.94 0.18 -11.13
N GLU A 153 -18.77 -0.31 -10.72
CA GLU A 153 -17.65 0.53 -10.30
C GLU A 153 -17.22 1.54 -11.38
N ALA A 154 -17.20 1.13 -12.65
CA ALA A 154 -16.86 2.04 -13.75
C ALA A 154 -17.89 3.16 -13.92
N VAL A 155 -19.18 2.86 -13.71
CA VAL A 155 -20.25 3.85 -13.69
C VAL A 155 -20.11 4.80 -12.52
N ASP A 156 -19.84 4.29 -11.31
CA ASP A 156 -19.60 5.09 -10.11
C ASP A 156 -18.38 6.03 -10.28
N TYR A 157 -17.33 5.54 -10.94
CA TYR A 157 -16.19 6.38 -11.30
C TYR A 157 -16.61 7.51 -12.24
N ALA A 158 -17.35 7.19 -13.31
CA ALA A 158 -17.78 8.18 -14.29
C ALA A 158 -18.69 9.24 -13.66
N LEU A 159 -19.66 8.83 -12.82
CA LEU A 159 -20.53 9.74 -12.06
C LEU A 159 -19.73 10.61 -11.08
N GLY A 160 -18.82 9.99 -10.32
CA GLY A 160 -17.97 10.72 -9.38
C GLY A 160 -17.09 11.78 -10.03
N MET A 161 -16.67 11.57 -11.28
CA MET A 161 -15.89 12.56 -12.04
C MET A 161 -16.69 13.82 -12.41
N LEU A 162 -18.02 13.77 -12.42
CA LEU A 162 -18.86 14.94 -12.66
C LEU A 162 -18.66 16.07 -11.63
N LEU A 163 -18.13 15.75 -10.44
CA LEU A 163 -17.75 16.76 -9.45
C LEU A 163 -16.56 17.63 -9.91
N PHE A 164 -15.79 17.17 -10.88
CA PHE A 164 -14.56 17.80 -11.34
C PHE A 164 -14.66 18.30 -12.79
N THR A 165 -15.40 17.61 -13.66
CA THR A 165 -15.59 17.98 -15.05
C THR A 165 -16.89 17.42 -15.61
N SER A 166 -17.56 18.18 -16.50
CA SER A 166 -18.70 17.67 -17.27
C SER A 166 -18.30 16.89 -18.53
N ARG A 167 -17.00 16.76 -18.81
CA ARG A 167 -16.46 16.14 -20.03
C ARG A 167 -16.01 14.70 -19.77
N VAL A 168 -16.95 13.87 -19.31
CA VAL A 168 -16.70 12.46 -18.97
C VAL A 168 -17.28 11.55 -20.06
N THR A 169 -16.54 10.53 -20.45
CA THR A 169 -16.99 9.46 -21.35
C THR A 169 -16.70 8.11 -20.68
N LEU A 170 -17.63 7.18 -20.73
CA LEU A 170 -17.43 5.78 -20.31
C LEU A 170 -17.14 4.94 -21.56
N ALA A 171 -16.03 4.19 -21.57
CA ALA A 171 -15.62 3.34 -22.68
C ALA A 171 -15.58 1.87 -22.26
N LEU A 172 -16.31 1.02 -22.99
CA LEU A 172 -16.35 -0.43 -22.77
C LEU A 172 -15.17 -1.17 -23.39
N ASN A 173 -14.41 -0.49 -24.24
CA ASN A 173 -13.26 -1.04 -24.97
C ASN A 173 -13.59 -2.36 -25.67
N GLY A 174 -14.70 -2.41 -26.43
CA GLY A 174 -15.14 -3.56 -27.22
C GLY A 174 -15.74 -4.70 -26.39
N LYS A 175 -16.04 -4.49 -25.11
CA LYS A 175 -16.65 -5.49 -24.22
C LYS A 175 -18.13 -5.16 -23.97
N GLU A 176 -18.87 -6.15 -23.48
CA GLU A 176 -20.25 -5.92 -23.06
C GLU A 176 -20.31 -5.29 -21.66
N ALA A 177 -21.28 -4.41 -21.47
CA ALA A 177 -21.61 -3.85 -20.16
C ALA A 177 -22.06 -4.94 -19.18
N SER A 178 -21.66 -4.82 -17.92
CA SER A 178 -22.04 -5.72 -16.83
C SER A 178 -22.55 -4.97 -15.59
N TRP A 179 -22.98 -3.73 -15.74
CA TRP A 179 -23.66 -2.98 -14.69
C TRP A 179 -25.14 -3.32 -14.63
N ASP A 180 -25.76 -3.04 -13.49
CA ASP A 180 -27.18 -3.25 -13.26
C ASP A 180 -28.05 -2.12 -13.86
N GLN A 181 -29.38 -2.26 -13.70
CA GLN A 181 -30.34 -1.35 -14.26
C GLN A 181 -30.31 0.05 -13.64
N ASP A 182 -29.99 0.16 -12.35
CA ASP A 182 -29.91 1.45 -11.67
C ASP A 182 -28.74 2.26 -12.22
N HIS A 183 -27.56 1.63 -12.39
CA HIS A 183 -26.40 2.27 -12.97
C HIS A 183 -26.60 2.66 -14.46
N ALA A 184 -27.34 1.85 -15.22
CA ALA A 184 -27.76 2.21 -16.57
C ALA A 184 -28.64 3.47 -16.56
N GLY A 185 -29.63 3.53 -15.65
CA GLY A 185 -30.52 4.68 -15.47
C GLY A 185 -29.74 5.96 -15.11
N TRP A 186 -28.76 5.88 -14.23
CA TRP A 186 -27.92 7.03 -13.87
C TRP A 186 -27.07 7.52 -15.03
N LEU A 187 -26.53 6.66 -15.87
CA LEU A 187 -25.80 7.10 -17.06
C LEU A 187 -26.68 7.91 -18.00
N GLU A 188 -27.95 7.52 -18.18
CA GLU A 188 -28.94 8.25 -18.97
C GLU A 188 -29.32 9.58 -18.31
N GLU A 189 -29.64 9.57 -17.01
CA GLU A 189 -30.03 10.75 -16.23
C GLU A 189 -28.95 11.82 -16.26
N TYR A 190 -27.70 11.43 -16.04
CA TYR A 190 -26.55 12.36 -16.04
C TYR A 190 -25.92 12.57 -17.40
N GLN A 191 -26.52 12.01 -18.46
CA GLN A 191 -26.10 12.16 -19.87
C GLN A 191 -24.62 11.83 -20.11
N ILE A 192 -24.10 10.79 -19.45
CA ILE A 192 -22.73 10.32 -19.66
C ILE A 192 -22.69 9.48 -20.94
N PRO A 193 -21.94 9.90 -21.98
CA PRO A 193 -21.83 9.13 -23.20
C PRO A 193 -21.08 7.82 -22.96
N VAL A 194 -21.66 6.71 -23.47
CA VAL A 194 -21.06 5.37 -23.41
C VAL A 194 -20.56 4.99 -24.80
N ARG A 195 -19.28 4.67 -24.90
CA ARG A 195 -18.65 4.15 -26.11
C ARG A 195 -18.40 2.66 -26.01
N GLN A 196 -18.98 1.91 -26.94
CA GLN A 196 -18.89 0.44 -26.99
C GLN A 196 -17.64 -0.03 -27.72
N ASP A 197 -17.18 0.74 -28.69
CA ASP A 197 -16.10 0.35 -29.60
C ASP A 197 -14.78 0.11 -28.89
N ALA A 198 -14.00 -0.84 -29.43
CA ALA A 198 -12.63 -1.07 -28.94
C ALA A 198 -11.75 0.15 -29.21
N ILE A 199 -10.85 0.44 -28.29
CA ILE A 199 -9.79 1.44 -28.45
C ILE A 199 -8.62 0.74 -29.15
N LEU A 200 -8.31 1.16 -30.38
CA LEU A 200 -7.24 0.55 -31.17
C LEU A 200 -5.87 1.17 -30.97
N ALA A 201 -5.85 2.47 -30.67
CA ALA A 201 -4.62 3.22 -30.49
C ALA A 201 -4.84 4.44 -29.59
N LEU A 202 -3.76 4.93 -29.01
CA LEU A 202 -3.70 6.23 -28.39
C LEU A 202 -2.48 7.00 -28.89
N GLU A 203 -2.62 8.32 -28.92
CA GLU A 203 -1.51 9.23 -29.16
C GLU A 203 -1.22 9.99 -27.88
N HIS A 204 0.06 10.09 -27.53
CA HIS A 204 0.51 10.82 -26.36
C HIS A 204 1.82 11.56 -26.64
N GLU A 205 2.06 12.62 -25.89
CA GLU A 205 3.32 13.34 -25.85
C GLU A 205 3.94 13.16 -24.46
N GLU A 206 5.07 12.47 -24.37
CA GLU A 206 5.75 12.15 -23.11
C GLU A 206 4.83 11.50 -22.06
N GLY A 207 3.87 10.68 -22.47
CA GLY A 207 2.88 10.02 -21.62
C GLY A 207 1.65 10.88 -21.28
N ARG A 208 1.54 12.09 -21.83
CA ARG A 208 0.34 12.93 -21.74
C ARG A 208 -0.57 12.63 -22.92
N LEU A 209 -1.73 12.05 -22.62
CA LEU A 209 -2.72 11.66 -23.61
C LEU A 209 -3.18 12.86 -24.47
N ARG A 210 -3.35 12.63 -25.75
CA ARG A 210 -3.88 13.60 -26.73
C ARG A 210 -5.14 13.07 -27.41
N THR A 211 -5.09 11.83 -27.92
CA THR A 211 -6.14 11.28 -28.77
C THR A 211 -6.31 9.79 -28.49
N LEU A 212 -7.57 9.34 -28.51
CA LEU A 212 -7.93 7.92 -28.61
C LEU A 212 -8.56 7.64 -29.97
N THR A 213 -8.14 6.56 -30.61
CA THR A 213 -8.72 6.08 -31.86
C THR A 213 -9.52 4.81 -31.62
N PHE A 214 -10.79 4.83 -32.03
CA PHE A 214 -11.75 3.73 -31.85
C PHE A 214 -11.90 2.88 -33.10
N ALA A 215 -12.40 1.66 -32.94
CA ALA A 215 -12.47 0.66 -34.03
C ALA A 215 -13.27 1.12 -35.29
N ARG A 216 -14.21 2.05 -35.15
CA ARG A 216 -14.95 2.63 -36.31
C ARG A 216 -14.20 3.76 -36.99
N GLY A 217 -12.93 3.98 -36.66
CA GLY A 217 -12.11 5.01 -37.28
C GLY A 217 -12.33 6.41 -36.71
N GLU A 218 -13.17 6.57 -35.71
CA GLU A 218 -13.36 7.83 -35.01
C GLU A 218 -12.21 8.08 -34.03
N SER A 219 -11.70 9.29 -34.02
CA SER A 219 -10.73 9.74 -33.02
C SER A 219 -11.36 10.78 -32.10
N ALA A 220 -11.09 10.67 -30.83
CA ALA A 220 -11.54 11.62 -29.80
C ALA A 220 -10.36 12.18 -29.03
N GLN A 221 -10.35 13.50 -28.87
CA GLN A 221 -9.37 14.16 -28.01
C GLN A 221 -9.73 13.89 -26.54
N MET A 222 -8.78 13.35 -25.78
CA MET A 222 -8.90 13.04 -24.35
C MET A 222 -7.66 13.51 -23.63
N ASP A 223 -7.81 13.91 -22.38
CA ASP A 223 -6.71 14.45 -21.58
C ASP A 223 -6.23 13.42 -20.53
N ALA A 224 -7.15 12.56 -20.05
CA ALA A 224 -6.78 11.50 -19.12
C ALA A 224 -7.70 10.27 -19.21
N ILE A 225 -7.15 9.14 -18.76
CA ILE A 225 -7.80 7.83 -18.67
C ILE A 225 -7.87 7.44 -17.19
N PHE A 226 -9.03 6.95 -16.76
CA PHE A 226 -9.16 6.14 -15.55
C PHE A 226 -9.58 4.72 -15.92
N THR A 227 -9.18 3.74 -15.13
CA THR A 227 -9.55 2.35 -15.38
C THR A 227 -9.96 1.66 -14.08
N THR A 228 -11.02 0.84 -14.18
CA THR A 228 -11.50 -0.05 -13.12
C THR A 228 -11.28 -1.52 -13.52
N ARG A 229 -10.18 -1.80 -14.23
CA ARG A 229 -9.89 -3.17 -14.71
C ARG A 229 -9.65 -4.16 -13.58
N GLY A 230 -9.30 -3.67 -12.41
CA GLY A 230 -9.01 -4.45 -11.21
C GLY A 230 -7.54 -4.46 -10.84
N ASP A 231 -7.26 -5.19 -9.77
CA ASP A 231 -5.98 -5.24 -9.09
C ASP A 231 -5.50 -6.67 -8.93
N VAL A 232 -4.19 -6.84 -8.81
CA VAL A 232 -3.57 -8.12 -8.49
C VAL A 232 -2.85 -8.00 -7.15
N PRO A 233 -3.45 -8.49 -6.04
CA PRO A 233 -2.79 -8.52 -4.74
C PRO A 233 -1.58 -9.47 -4.76
N HIS A 234 -0.48 -9.06 -4.15
CA HIS A 234 0.73 -9.88 -4.04
C HIS A 234 0.66 -10.77 -2.78
N SER A 235 -0.36 -11.63 -2.70
CA SER A 235 -0.68 -12.48 -1.55
C SER A 235 -0.04 -13.87 -1.59
N ALA A 236 0.67 -14.22 -2.67
CA ALA A 236 1.21 -15.57 -2.88
C ALA A 236 2.10 -16.08 -1.72
N LEU A 237 2.90 -15.22 -1.09
CA LEU A 237 3.73 -15.59 0.06
C LEU A 237 2.90 -16.02 1.28
N ALA A 238 1.77 -15.34 1.52
CA ALA A 238 0.86 -15.66 2.61
C ALA A 238 0.08 -16.95 2.33
N VAL A 239 -0.34 -17.17 1.07
CA VAL A 239 -0.96 -18.43 0.64
C VAL A 239 -0.02 -19.61 0.86
N GLY A 240 1.26 -19.44 0.58
CA GLY A 240 2.28 -20.48 0.77
C GLY A 240 2.39 -21.03 2.20
N VAL A 241 1.93 -20.25 3.20
CA VAL A 241 1.87 -20.66 4.61
C VAL A 241 0.44 -20.89 5.13
N GLY A 242 -0.56 -20.91 4.24
CA GLY A 242 -1.95 -21.23 4.57
C GLY A 242 -2.79 -20.06 5.10
N ALA A 243 -2.42 -18.82 4.84
CA ALA A 243 -3.25 -17.68 5.17
C ALA A 243 -4.51 -17.63 4.30
N LEU A 244 -5.64 -17.22 4.89
CA LEU A 244 -6.91 -17.07 4.20
C LEU A 244 -6.94 -15.81 3.36
N LEU A 245 -7.57 -15.91 2.19
CA LEU A 245 -7.84 -14.81 1.28
C LEU A 245 -9.35 -14.55 1.16
N ASP A 246 -9.70 -13.32 0.79
CA ASP A 246 -11.06 -12.97 0.33
C ASP A 246 -11.28 -13.35 -1.15
N ALA A 247 -12.45 -12.96 -1.69
CA ALA A 247 -12.83 -13.24 -3.06
C ALA A 247 -11.96 -12.50 -4.10
N GLU A 248 -11.37 -11.38 -3.72
CA GLU A 248 -10.50 -10.52 -4.51
C GLU A 248 -9.03 -10.97 -4.45
N GLY A 249 -8.71 -11.99 -3.64
CA GLY A 249 -7.35 -12.51 -3.45
C GLY A 249 -6.52 -11.72 -2.45
N GLN A 250 -7.13 -10.85 -1.65
CA GLN A 250 -6.46 -10.09 -0.59
C GLN A 250 -6.37 -10.92 0.69
N ILE A 251 -5.35 -10.67 1.50
CA ILE A 251 -5.11 -11.41 2.75
C ILE A 251 -6.10 -10.94 3.81
N ILE A 252 -6.96 -11.86 4.29
CA ILE A 252 -7.90 -11.59 5.38
C ILE A 252 -7.13 -11.36 6.68
N VAL A 253 -7.43 -10.25 7.35
CA VAL A 253 -6.82 -9.84 8.62
C VAL A 253 -7.88 -9.40 9.63
N ASP A 254 -7.54 -9.49 10.92
CA ASP A 254 -8.33 -8.91 12.00
C ASP A 254 -8.05 -7.40 12.17
N GLU A 255 -8.71 -6.75 13.12
CA GLU A 255 -8.52 -5.32 13.44
C GLU A 255 -7.08 -4.96 13.88
N ARG A 256 -6.27 -5.95 14.23
CA ARG A 256 -4.87 -5.82 14.61
C ARG A 256 -3.92 -6.27 13.49
N LEU A 257 -4.46 -6.48 12.29
CA LEU A 257 -3.75 -6.91 11.10
C LEU A 257 -3.04 -8.27 11.25
N ARG A 258 -3.56 -9.14 12.13
CA ARG A 258 -3.17 -10.55 12.20
C ARG A 258 -3.88 -11.33 11.12
N THR A 259 -3.18 -12.23 10.46
CA THR A 259 -3.78 -13.18 9.52
C THR A 259 -4.35 -14.39 10.27
N SER A 260 -4.92 -15.33 9.54
CA SER A 260 -5.33 -16.65 10.07
C SER A 260 -4.16 -17.50 10.56
N VAL A 261 -2.93 -17.15 10.22
CA VAL A 261 -1.70 -17.89 10.59
C VAL A 261 -1.05 -17.21 11.80
N PRO A 262 -0.89 -17.90 12.94
CA PRO A 262 -0.25 -17.33 14.12
C PRO A 262 1.16 -16.80 13.83
N GLY A 263 1.44 -15.57 14.23
CA GLY A 263 2.74 -14.91 14.02
C GLY A 263 2.93 -14.29 12.64
N LEU A 264 1.97 -14.47 11.72
CA LEU A 264 1.94 -13.82 10.41
C LEU A 264 0.94 -12.66 10.43
N TYR A 265 1.38 -11.51 9.93
CA TYR A 265 0.61 -10.27 9.81
C TYR A 265 0.59 -9.82 8.35
N ALA A 266 -0.39 -9.00 7.98
CA ALA A 266 -0.40 -8.35 6.67
C ALA A 266 -0.90 -6.91 6.79
N ALA A 267 -0.37 -6.00 5.95
CA ALA A 267 -0.74 -4.59 5.97
C ALA A 267 -0.57 -3.93 4.59
N GLY A 268 -1.33 -2.87 4.35
CA GLY A 268 -1.36 -2.14 3.07
C GLY A 268 -2.25 -2.81 2.04
N CYS A 269 -2.09 -2.43 0.78
CA CYS A 269 -2.99 -2.82 -0.32
C CYS A 269 -3.06 -4.34 -0.60
N VAL A 270 -2.28 -5.17 0.09
CA VAL A 270 -2.41 -6.64 0.04
C VAL A 270 -3.57 -7.14 0.92
N THR A 271 -4.18 -6.27 1.73
CA THR A 271 -5.31 -6.55 2.62
C THR A 271 -6.58 -5.82 2.16
N PRO A 272 -7.79 -6.25 2.58
CA PRO A 272 -9.06 -5.60 2.24
C PRO A 272 -9.18 -4.19 2.84
N ALA A 273 -8.55 -3.22 2.20
CA ALA A 273 -8.63 -1.81 2.60
C ALA A 273 -8.49 -0.93 1.35
N ASN A 274 -8.99 0.31 1.44
CA ASN A 274 -8.78 1.28 0.37
C ASN A 274 -7.28 1.46 0.13
N CYS A 275 -6.83 1.25 -1.10
CA CYS A 275 -5.43 1.35 -1.47
C CYS A 275 -4.99 2.81 -1.57
N GLN A 276 -4.68 3.40 -0.42
CA GLN A 276 -4.17 4.76 -0.25
C GLN A 276 -2.85 4.73 0.51
N MET A 277 -1.90 5.57 0.14
CA MET A 277 -0.57 5.60 0.78
C MET A 277 -0.67 5.89 2.27
N ILE A 278 -1.53 6.82 2.69
CA ILE A 278 -1.72 7.18 4.10
C ILE A 278 -2.41 6.06 4.89
N ILE A 279 -3.37 5.35 4.27
CA ILE A 279 -4.03 4.20 4.89
C ILE A 279 -3.03 3.06 5.06
N ALA A 280 -2.23 2.77 4.04
CA ALA A 280 -1.17 1.76 4.11
C ALA A 280 -0.16 2.07 5.23
N ALA A 281 0.27 3.33 5.37
CA ALA A 281 1.14 3.76 6.46
C ALA A 281 0.48 3.58 7.83
N GLY A 282 -0.80 3.93 7.97
CA GLY A 282 -1.59 3.71 9.18
C GLY A 282 -1.69 2.23 9.56
N GLN A 283 -2.00 1.37 8.60
CA GLN A 283 -2.02 -0.08 8.81
C GLN A 283 -0.64 -0.63 9.21
N GLY A 284 0.45 -0.16 8.60
CA GLY A 284 1.80 -0.52 9.01
C GLY A 284 2.07 -0.23 10.48
N ALA A 285 1.64 0.93 10.97
CA ALA A 285 1.76 1.30 12.39
C ALA A 285 0.92 0.38 13.30
N ILE A 286 -0.32 0.06 12.92
CA ILE A 286 -1.21 -0.85 13.67
C ILE A 286 -0.59 -2.25 13.73
N ALA A 287 -0.12 -2.79 12.61
CA ALA A 287 0.54 -4.09 12.55
C ALA A 287 1.78 -4.15 13.46
N ALA A 288 2.62 -3.11 13.41
CA ALA A 288 3.81 -3.02 14.24
C ALA A 288 3.48 -3.00 15.74
N GLN A 289 2.44 -2.28 16.15
CA GLN A 289 1.99 -2.26 17.54
C GLN A 289 1.46 -3.63 17.98
N ALA A 290 0.71 -4.32 17.12
CA ALA A 290 0.24 -5.68 17.39
C ALA A 290 1.41 -6.66 17.52
N ILE A 291 2.36 -6.65 16.59
CA ILE A 291 3.58 -7.48 16.63
C ILE A 291 4.37 -7.21 17.92
N ASN A 292 4.60 -5.93 18.24
CA ASN A 292 5.35 -5.55 19.45
C ASN A 292 4.66 -6.05 20.73
N ARG A 293 3.33 -5.95 20.79
CA ARG A 293 2.54 -6.46 21.91
C ARG A 293 2.66 -7.97 22.05
N ASP A 294 2.51 -8.71 20.94
CA ASP A 294 2.57 -10.17 20.97
C ASP A 294 3.96 -10.69 21.37
N LEU A 295 5.03 -10.04 20.90
CA LEU A 295 6.40 -10.32 21.33
C LEU A 295 6.64 -9.97 22.82
N PHE A 296 6.05 -8.87 23.30
CA PHE A 296 6.14 -8.50 24.71
C PHE A 296 5.42 -9.52 25.61
N GLU A 297 4.20 -9.94 25.26
CA GLU A 297 3.45 -10.95 25.99
C GLU A 297 4.16 -12.31 25.96
N GLU A 298 4.83 -12.67 24.85
CA GLU A 298 5.69 -13.86 24.79
C GLU A 298 6.87 -13.73 25.76
N SER A 299 7.53 -12.58 25.80
CA SER A 299 8.67 -12.34 26.71
C SER A 299 8.25 -12.40 28.18
N LEU A 300 7.04 -11.95 28.52
CA LEU A 300 6.48 -12.09 29.87
C LEU A 300 6.28 -13.57 30.23
N ARG A 301 5.63 -14.35 29.36
CA ARG A 301 5.40 -15.77 29.59
C ARG A 301 6.69 -16.57 29.73
N ARG A 302 7.72 -16.20 28.96
CA ARG A 302 9.05 -16.88 28.99
C ARG A 302 10.00 -16.29 30.03
N HIS A 303 9.59 -15.27 30.80
CA HIS A 303 10.43 -14.60 31.81
C HIS A 303 11.76 -14.06 31.24
N THR A 304 11.74 -13.56 29.99
CA THR A 304 12.94 -13.07 29.28
C THR A 304 13.09 -11.56 29.28
N LEU A 305 12.18 -10.81 29.91
CA LEU A 305 12.34 -9.35 30.04
C LEU A 305 13.54 -9.00 30.93
N PRO A 306 14.25 -7.89 30.63
CA PRO A 306 15.28 -7.36 31.53
C PRO A 306 14.66 -7.05 32.89
N ARG A 307 15.38 -7.39 33.95
CA ARG A 307 14.96 -7.04 35.32
C ARG A 307 15.24 -5.58 35.58
N SER A 308 14.35 -4.89 36.32
CA SER A 308 14.62 -3.54 36.79
C SER A 308 15.86 -3.58 37.71
N GLU A 309 16.77 -2.63 37.52
CA GLU A 309 17.84 -2.41 38.51
C GLU A 309 17.18 -1.99 39.81
N ASN A 310 17.20 -2.88 40.81
CA ASN A 310 16.75 -2.57 42.17
C ASN A 310 17.69 -1.51 42.75
N ARG A 311 17.21 -0.29 42.90
CA ARG A 311 17.80 0.69 43.82
C ARG A 311 17.58 0.25 45.29
N SER A 312 18.04 -0.93 45.64
CA SER A 312 18.04 -1.39 47.01
C SER A 312 19.48 -1.47 47.48
N SER A 313 20.00 -0.38 47.99
CA SER A 313 20.88 -0.30 49.15
C SER A 313 21.72 0.98 49.16
N SER A 314 21.13 2.11 49.47
CA SER A 314 21.86 3.23 50.06
C SER A 314 20.91 4.27 50.65
N ALA A 315 19.92 3.81 51.37
CA ALA A 315 19.17 4.69 52.28
C ALA A 315 19.41 4.26 53.73
N ARG A 316 20.68 4.27 54.13
CA ARG A 316 21.03 4.39 55.57
C ARG A 316 22.19 5.38 55.63
N GLY A 317 21.88 6.56 56.19
CA GLY A 317 22.85 7.51 56.65
C GLY A 317 23.10 8.70 55.75
N ALA A 318 22.22 9.67 55.81
CA ALA A 318 22.62 11.07 55.69
C ALA A 318 22.02 11.80 56.90
N PRO A 319 22.80 12.52 57.67
CA PRO A 319 22.27 13.39 58.70
C PRO A 319 21.60 14.59 58.03
N ASP A 320 20.52 15.00 58.67
CA ASP A 320 19.84 16.27 58.53
C ASP A 320 20.85 17.42 58.71
N ASP A 321 20.95 18.31 57.74
CA ASP A 321 21.49 19.65 57.93
C ASP A 321 20.92 20.59 56.89
N GLY A 322 19.97 21.41 57.37
CA GLY A 322 19.96 22.85 57.24
C GLY A 322 19.58 23.49 55.90
N GLU A 323 18.37 24.03 55.90
CA GLU A 323 17.94 25.30 55.31
C GLU A 323 18.88 26.00 54.31
N THR A 324 18.33 26.32 53.11
CA THR A 324 18.21 27.74 52.70
C THR A 324 17.32 27.94 51.44
N ARG A 325 16.33 28.66 51.67
CA ARG A 325 15.49 29.63 50.96
C ARG A 325 15.77 29.97 49.47
N PHE A 326 14.67 30.07 48.80
CA PHE A 326 14.38 30.80 47.58
C PHE A 326 15.06 32.18 47.45
N SER A 327 15.48 32.50 46.25
CA SER A 327 15.30 33.79 45.58
C SER A 327 15.28 33.58 44.07
#